data_4b9d74c7c0cef578e00a03f922b7849c
#
_entry.id   4b9d74c7c0cef578e00a03f922b7849c
#
_cell.length_a   1.000
_cell.length_b   1.000
_cell.length_c   1.000
_cell.angle_alpha   90.00
_cell.angle_beta   90.00
_cell.angle_gamma   90.00
#
_symmetry.space_group_name_H-M   'P 1'
#
loop_
_entity.id
_entity.type
_entity.pdbx_description
1 polymer ?
#
loop_
_entity_poly.entity_id
_entity_poly.type
_entity_poly.pdbx_seq_one_letter_code
_entity_poly.pdbx_strand_id
1 'polypeptide(L)'
;LLLVGVVYVLFKQSKLGYEIAVVGESDTTARYAGMSPTKVMLIAILISGGLCGIAGTVQASGIEHSLTNQLSGGLGFTAIITTWLSKLSAPAIVIVSLLFAILLQGGDYIQTALQVSSSLADLIQGTILFFVLGSEFFLNYRFVRKHKAQQEV
;
A
#
# COMPACT_ATOMS: atom_id res chain seq x y z
N LEU A 1 -12.99 4.09 -6.83
CA LEU A 1 -12.58 4.11 -8.24
C LEU A 1 -12.36 5.54 -8.74
N LEU A 2 -13.30 6.48 -8.51
CA LEU A 2 -13.20 7.87 -8.95
C LEU A 2 -11.93 8.55 -8.38
N LEU A 3 -11.67 8.39 -7.08
CA LEU A 3 -10.48 8.90 -6.40
C LEU A 3 -9.17 8.34 -7.00
N VAL A 4 -9.15 7.05 -7.32
CA VAL A 4 -8.00 6.40 -7.97
C VAL A 4 -7.74 7.01 -9.35
N GLY A 5 -8.78 7.27 -10.14
CA GLY A 5 -8.66 7.95 -11.43
C GLY A 5 -8.07 9.35 -11.30
N VAL A 6 -8.54 10.13 -10.32
CA VAL A 6 -8.01 11.48 -10.03
C VAL A 6 -6.52 11.42 -9.66
N VAL A 7 -6.15 10.52 -8.74
CA VAL A 7 -4.76 10.36 -8.31
C VAL A 7 -3.87 9.90 -9.46
N TYR A 8 -4.34 8.95 -10.28
CA TYR A 8 -3.61 8.47 -11.44
C TYR A 8 -3.31 9.59 -12.46
N VAL A 9 -4.34 10.39 -12.80
CA VAL A 9 -4.18 11.55 -13.70
C VAL A 9 -3.23 12.57 -13.09
N LEU A 10 -3.37 12.86 -11.79
CA LEU A 10 -2.52 13.82 -11.08
C LEU A 10 -1.06 13.37 -11.12
N PHE A 11 -0.75 12.10 -10.88
CA PHE A 11 0.63 11.60 -10.93
C PHE A 11 1.18 11.48 -12.35
N LYS A 12 0.37 11.12 -13.34
CA LYS A 12 0.85 10.86 -14.69
C LYS A 12 0.86 12.09 -15.60
N GLN A 13 -0.02 13.05 -15.37
CA GLN A 13 -0.22 14.20 -16.27
C GLN A 13 0.14 15.55 -15.62
N SER A 14 0.41 15.60 -14.32
CA SER A 14 0.75 16.87 -13.68
C SER A 14 2.27 17.04 -13.51
N LYS A 15 2.69 18.31 -13.52
CA LYS A 15 4.06 18.69 -13.21
C LYS A 15 4.51 18.21 -11.83
N LEU A 16 3.59 18.23 -10.85
CA LEU A 16 3.82 17.74 -9.49
C LEU A 16 4.13 16.24 -9.47
N GLY A 17 3.44 15.43 -10.24
CA GLY A 17 3.72 13.99 -10.34
C GLY A 17 5.12 13.70 -10.87
N TYR A 18 5.55 14.45 -11.87
CA TYR A 18 6.91 14.37 -12.39
C TYR A 18 7.96 14.79 -11.34
N GLU A 19 7.74 15.91 -10.66
CA GLU A 19 8.65 16.40 -9.61
C GLU A 19 8.77 15.40 -8.45
N ILE A 20 7.65 14.79 -8.03
CA ILE A 20 7.62 13.76 -6.99
C ILE A 20 8.41 12.52 -7.44
N ALA A 21 8.25 12.07 -8.68
CA ALA A 21 8.97 10.93 -9.21
C ALA A 21 10.49 11.18 -9.25
N VAL A 22 10.94 12.34 -9.73
CA VAL A 22 12.36 12.70 -9.79
C VAL A 22 12.97 12.80 -8.39
N VAL A 23 12.27 13.43 -7.44
CA VAL A 23 12.75 13.55 -6.06
C VAL A 23 12.81 12.17 -5.39
N GLY A 24 11.84 11.28 -5.69
CA GLY A 24 11.82 9.92 -5.17
C GLY A 24 12.96 9.04 -5.68
N GLU A 25 13.48 9.32 -6.88
CA GLU A 25 14.59 8.56 -7.46
C GLU A 25 15.95 9.10 -7.00
N SER A 26 16.13 10.42 -6.97
CA SER A 26 17.39 11.04 -6.55
C SER A 26 17.20 12.49 -6.12
N ASP A 27 17.47 12.75 -4.84
CA ASP A 27 17.47 14.11 -4.26
C ASP A 27 18.50 15.04 -4.93
N THR A 28 19.67 14.51 -5.24
CA THR A 28 20.75 15.24 -5.94
C THR A 28 20.34 15.64 -7.35
N THR A 29 19.75 14.75 -8.12
CA THR A 29 19.28 15.02 -9.49
C THR A 29 18.19 16.09 -9.49
N ALA A 30 17.27 16.05 -8.54
CA ALA A 30 16.21 17.05 -8.38
C ALA A 30 16.78 18.45 -8.12
N ARG A 31 17.80 18.55 -7.27
CA ARG A 31 18.50 19.82 -6.99
C ARG A 31 19.21 20.37 -8.22
N TYR A 32 19.89 19.54 -8.98
CA TYR A 32 20.53 19.97 -10.24
C TYR A 32 19.53 20.47 -11.28
N ALA A 33 18.32 19.90 -11.29
CA ALA A 33 17.22 20.35 -12.14
C ALA A 33 16.51 21.62 -11.64
N GLY A 34 17.00 22.24 -10.54
CA GLY A 34 16.43 23.47 -9.98
C GLY A 34 15.16 23.25 -9.15
N MET A 35 14.83 22.00 -8.83
CA MET A 35 13.69 21.67 -7.98
C MET A 35 14.06 21.80 -6.50
N SER A 36 13.09 22.12 -5.65
CA SER A 36 13.30 22.12 -4.20
C SER A 36 12.71 20.84 -3.58
N PRO A 37 13.53 19.82 -3.24
CA PRO A 37 13.04 18.53 -2.75
C PRO A 37 12.14 18.66 -1.51
N THR A 38 12.51 19.55 -0.60
CA THR A 38 11.73 19.80 0.63
C THR A 38 10.30 20.26 0.34
N LYS A 39 10.11 21.17 -0.65
CA LYS A 39 8.76 21.62 -1.02
C LYS A 39 7.95 20.51 -1.68
N VAL A 40 8.59 19.73 -2.55
CA VAL A 40 7.95 18.60 -3.23
C VAL A 40 7.51 17.52 -2.22
N MET A 41 8.37 17.18 -1.26
CA MET A 41 8.05 16.25 -0.18
C MET A 41 6.89 16.76 0.67
N LEU A 42 6.88 18.03 1.03
CA LEU A 42 5.80 18.61 1.84
C LEU A 42 4.47 18.57 1.12
N ILE A 43 4.44 18.88 -0.17
CA ILE A 43 3.23 18.78 -1.00
C ILE A 43 2.77 17.32 -1.11
N ALA A 44 3.69 16.37 -1.30
CA ALA A 44 3.36 14.95 -1.38
C ALA A 44 2.72 14.43 -0.08
N ILE A 45 3.26 14.84 1.08
CA ILE A 45 2.71 14.49 2.41
C ILE A 45 1.33 15.10 2.60
N LEU A 46 1.12 16.37 2.21
CA LEU A 46 -0.19 17.02 2.30
C LEU A 46 -1.25 16.33 1.45
N ILE A 47 -0.90 15.95 0.21
CA ILE A 47 -1.80 15.20 -0.68
C ILE A 47 -2.13 13.83 -0.07
N SER A 48 -1.12 13.12 0.41
CA SER A 48 -1.31 11.82 1.06
C SER A 48 -2.19 11.91 2.30
N GLY A 49 -1.93 12.89 3.18
CA GLY A 49 -2.74 13.13 4.37
C GLY A 49 -4.19 13.50 4.04
N GLY A 50 -4.40 14.31 3.01
CA GLY A 50 -5.74 14.65 2.51
C GLY A 50 -6.50 13.42 2.01
N LEU A 51 -5.85 12.55 1.24
CA LEU A 51 -6.44 11.30 0.77
C LEU A 51 -6.77 10.34 1.93
N CYS A 52 -5.88 10.23 2.91
CA CYS A 52 -6.15 9.45 4.12
C CYS A 52 -7.34 10.01 4.92
N GLY A 53 -7.46 11.34 5.01
CA GLY A 53 -8.61 11.99 5.65
C GLY A 53 -9.93 11.65 4.94
N ILE A 54 -9.96 11.73 3.61
CA ILE A 54 -11.14 11.35 2.82
C ILE A 54 -11.46 9.86 3.01
N ALA A 55 -10.46 8.98 2.97
CA ALA A 55 -10.66 7.56 3.20
C ALA A 55 -11.23 7.29 4.60
N GLY A 56 -10.71 7.96 5.64
CA GLY A 56 -11.21 7.85 7.00
C GLY A 56 -12.66 8.32 7.15
N THR A 57 -13.04 9.43 6.51
CA THR A 57 -14.44 9.90 6.55
C THR A 57 -15.39 8.97 5.83
N VAL A 58 -14.98 8.38 4.70
CA VAL A 58 -15.78 7.38 3.97
C VAL A 58 -15.94 6.11 4.82
N GLN A 59 -14.88 5.65 5.49
CA GLN A 59 -14.94 4.50 6.38
C GLN A 59 -15.90 4.75 7.56
N ALA A 60 -15.75 5.90 8.22
CA ALA A 60 -16.56 6.25 9.39
C ALA A 60 -18.03 6.43 9.07
N SER A 61 -18.35 7.07 7.94
CA SER A 61 -19.74 7.39 7.57
C SER A 61 -20.41 6.29 6.75
N GLY A 62 -19.63 5.53 5.96
CA GLY A 62 -20.17 4.56 5.01
C GLY A 62 -20.26 3.12 5.55
N ILE A 63 -19.39 2.74 6.48
CA ILE A 63 -19.29 1.34 6.95
C ILE A 63 -19.63 1.24 8.43
N GLU A 64 -18.92 1.96 9.27
CA GLU A 64 -19.02 1.78 10.73
C GLU A 64 -20.19 2.52 11.37
N HIS A 65 -20.64 3.63 10.78
CA HIS A 65 -21.69 4.55 11.31
C HIS A 65 -21.43 5.01 12.76
N SER A 66 -20.22 4.77 13.27
CA SER A 66 -19.80 5.13 14.62
C SER A 66 -18.29 5.36 14.69
N LEU A 67 -17.87 6.27 15.58
CA LEU A 67 -16.45 6.54 15.83
C LEU A 67 -15.96 5.62 16.96
N THR A 68 -15.35 4.51 16.58
CA THR A 68 -14.73 3.58 17.52
C THR A 68 -13.21 3.62 17.43
N ASN A 69 -12.51 3.23 18.48
CA ASN A 69 -11.04 3.15 18.45
C ASN A 69 -10.50 2.12 17.45
N GLN A 70 -11.35 1.24 16.94
CA GLN A 70 -11.03 0.22 15.93
C GLN A 70 -11.40 0.62 14.51
N LEU A 71 -11.72 1.89 14.28
CA LEU A 71 -12.17 2.39 12.97
C LEU A 71 -11.20 2.06 11.82
N SER A 72 -9.92 2.01 12.10
CA SER A 72 -8.90 1.67 11.10
C SER A 72 -8.65 0.17 10.94
N GLY A 73 -9.08 -0.70 11.88
CA GLY A 73 -9.03 -2.16 11.77
C GLY A 73 -7.73 -2.76 11.20
N GLY A 74 -6.59 -2.06 11.32
CA GLY A 74 -5.34 -2.47 10.67
C GLY A 74 -5.23 -2.10 9.18
N LEU A 75 -6.19 -1.36 8.61
CA LEU A 75 -6.20 -0.99 7.18
C LEU A 75 -4.93 -0.25 6.75
N GLY A 76 -4.29 0.51 7.66
CA GLY A 76 -3.01 1.16 7.39
C GLY A 76 -1.89 0.16 7.07
N PHE A 77 -1.79 -0.92 7.82
CA PHE A 77 -0.81 -1.99 7.56
C PHE A 77 -1.14 -2.72 6.25
N THR A 78 -2.41 -3.02 6.01
CA THR A 78 -2.86 -3.63 4.74
C THR A 78 -2.52 -2.73 3.55
N ALA A 79 -2.66 -1.41 3.67
CA ALA A 79 -2.29 -0.46 2.63
C ALA A 79 -0.79 -0.46 2.34
N ILE A 80 0.06 -0.57 3.36
CA ILE A 80 1.51 -0.71 3.17
C ILE A 80 1.82 -2.00 2.40
N ILE A 81 1.23 -3.12 2.83
CA ILE A 81 1.43 -4.43 2.20
C ILE A 81 0.98 -4.40 0.73
N THR A 82 -0.21 -3.88 0.44
CA THR A 82 -0.73 -3.78 -0.93
C THR A 82 0.13 -2.91 -1.82
N THR A 83 0.68 -1.82 -1.29
CA THR A 83 1.57 -0.92 -2.02
C THR A 83 2.89 -1.59 -2.38
N TRP A 84 3.49 -2.32 -1.44
CA TRP A 84 4.71 -3.09 -1.69
C TRP A 84 4.48 -4.23 -2.68
N LEU A 85 3.41 -4.99 -2.50
CA LEU A 85 3.03 -6.11 -3.38
C LEU A 85 2.81 -5.65 -4.82
N SER A 86 2.31 -4.43 -5.00
CA SER A 86 2.05 -3.83 -6.31
C SER A 86 3.28 -3.17 -6.94
N LYS A 87 4.47 -3.26 -6.31
CA LYS A 87 5.73 -2.63 -6.77
C LYS A 87 5.55 -1.16 -7.12
N LEU A 88 4.74 -0.43 -6.32
CA LEU A 88 4.42 0.99 -6.52
C LEU A 88 3.77 1.33 -7.87
N SER A 89 3.26 0.31 -8.58
CA SER A 89 2.58 0.51 -9.86
C SER A 89 1.10 0.83 -9.63
N ALA A 90 0.64 2.01 -10.03
CA ALA A 90 -0.72 2.47 -9.79
C ALA A 90 -1.82 1.50 -10.27
N PRO A 91 -1.78 0.90 -11.48
CA PRO A 91 -2.81 -0.07 -11.89
C PRO A 91 -2.75 -1.36 -11.08
N ALA A 92 -1.55 -1.82 -10.69
CA ALA A 92 -1.40 -3.01 -9.86
C ALA A 92 -1.94 -2.79 -8.44
N ILE A 93 -1.77 -1.61 -7.86
CA ILE A 93 -2.33 -1.24 -6.55
C ILE A 93 -3.86 -1.42 -6.55
N VAL A 94 -4.55 -1.01 -7.63
CA VAL A 94 -6.01 -1.16 -7.72
C VAL A 94 -6.43 -2.62 -7.70
N ILE A 95 -5.77 -3.47 -8.47
CA ILE A 95 -6.09 -4.89 -8.55
C ILE A 95 -5.82 -5.58 -7.20
N VAL A 96 -4.65 -5.34 -6.62
CA VAL A 96 -4.24 -5.94 -5.35
C VAL A 96 -5.13 -5.44 -4.21
N SER A 97 -5.43 -4.14 -4.13
CA SER A 97 -6.31 -3.60 -3.10
C SER A 97 -7.74 -4.14 -3.21
N LEU A 98 -8.23 -4.38 -4.43
CA LEU A 98 -9.54 -5.01 -4.64
C LEU A 98 -9.54 -6.46 -4.14
N LEU A 99 -8.49 -7.23 -4.41
CA LEU A 99 -8.36 -8.60 -3.90
C LEU A 99 -8.32 -8.62 -2.37
N PHE A 100 -7.55 -7.70 -1.75
CA PHE A 100 -7.51 -7.59 -0.30
C PHE A 100 -8.85 -7.14 0.28
N ALA A 101 -9.56 -6.22 -0.36
CA ALA A 101 -10.89 -5.81 0.09
C ALA A 101 -11.88 -6.97 0.07
N ILE A 102 -11.86 -7.81 -0.97
CA ILE A 102 -12.70 -9.02 -1.04
C ILE A 102 -12.35 -10.00 0.07
N LEU A 103 -11.05 -10.18 0.34
CA LEU A 103 -10.56 -11.08 1.39
C LEU A 103 -10.99 -10.61 2.79
N LEU A 104 -10.83 -9.33 3.09
CA LEU A 104 -11.21 -8.72 4.37
C LEU A 104 -12.72 -8.80 4.55
N GLN A 105 -13.50 -8.36 3.57
CA GLN A 105 -14.96 -8.38 3.62
C GLN A 105 -15.51 -9.80 3.66
N GLY A 106 -14.86 -10.74 2.96
CA GLY A 106 -15.19 -12.15 3.02
C GLY A 106 -14.98 -12.77 4.40
N GLY A 107 -13.88 -12.38 5.08
CA GLY A 107 -13.60 -12.76 6.47
C GLY A 107 -14.70 -12.29 7.44
N ASP A 108 -15.08 -11.03 7.36
CA ASP A 108 -16.15 -10.44 8.17
C ASP A 108 -17.50 -11.09 7.91
N TYR A 109 -17.80 -11.44 6.65
CA TYR A 109 -19.02 -12.16 6.28
C TYR A 109 -19.08 -13.56 6.87
N ILE A 110 -17.98 -14.31 6.81
CA ILE A 110 -17.87 -15.67 7.39
C ILE A 110 -18.06 -15.61 8.90
N GLN A 111 -17.43 -14.62 9.55
CA GLN A 111 -17.60 -14.39 10.99
C GLN A 111 -19.07 -14.20 11.37
N THR A 112 -19.79 -13.36 10.63
CA THR A 112 -21.20 -13.06 10.90
C THR A 112 -22.11 -14.22 10.54
N ALA A 113 -21.89 -14.88 9.40
CA ALA A 113 -22.75 -15.96 8.91
C ALA A 113 -22.61 -17.26 9.70
N LEU A 114 -21.40 -17.60 10.13
CA LEU A 114 -21.12 -18.84 10.87
C LEU A 114 -21.06 -18.64 12.39
N GLN A 115 -21.27 -17.41 12.85
CA GLN A 115 -21.14 -17.04 14.27
C GLN A 115 -19.81 -17.48 14.91
N VAL A 116 -18.76 -17.46 14.11
CA VAL A 116 -17.40 -17.82 14.54
C VAL A 116 -16.79 -16.62 15.26
N SER A 117 -15.99 -16.88 16.28
CA SER A 117 -15.28 -15.82 17.00
C SER A 117 -14.41 -14.97 16.06
N SER A 118 -14.43 -13.64 16.24
CA SER A 118 -13.58 -12.71 15.49
C SER A 118 -12.11 -13.15 15.46
N SER A 119 -11.63 -13.71 16.58
CA SER A 119 -10.24 -14.19 16.68
C SER A 119 -9.90 -15.29 15.68
N LEU A 120 -10.85 -16.16 15.30
CA LEU A 120 -10.62 -17.18 14.27
C LEU A 120 -10.57 -16.59 12.87
N ALA A 121 -11.42 -15.61 12.57
CA ALA A 121 -11.38 -14.88 11.31
C ALA A 121 -10.04 -14.13 11.16
N ASP A 122 -9.60 -13.45 12.21
CA ASP A 122 -8.31 -12.76 12.24
C ASP A 122 -7.11 -13.71 12.05
N LEU A 123 -7.15 -14.90 12.66
CA LEU A 123 -6.12 -15.92 12.48
C LEU A 123 -6.04 -16.42 11.03
N ILE A 124 -7.18 -16.69 10.40
CA ILE A 124 -7.24 -17.12 9.00
C ILE A 124 -6.70 -16.02 8.10
N GLN A 125 -7.15 -14.79 8.31
CA GLN A 125 -6.71 -13.62 7.57
C GLN A 125 -5.20 -13.39 7.74
N GLY A 126 -4.69 -13.40 8.96
CA GLY A 126 -3.26 -13.26 9.26
C GLY A 126 -2.42 -14.36 8.60
N THR A 127 -2.92 -15.59 8.60
CA THR A 127 -2.26 -16.72 7.94
C THR A 127 -2.19 -16.51 6.43
N ILE A 128 -3.28 -16.10 5.79
CA ILE A 128 -3.31 -15.82 4.35
C ILE A 128 -2.34 -14.68 4.00
N LEU A 129 -2.36 -13.60 4.78
CA LEU A 129 -1.43 -12.47 4.63
C LEU A 129 0.03 -12.91 4.74
N PHE A 130 0.34 -13.75 5.73
CA PHE A 130 1.69 -14.28 5.91
C PHE A 130 2.17 -15.09 4.71
N PHE A 131 1.33 -15.96 4.16
CA PHE A 131 1.68 -16.74 2.97
C PHE A 131 1.82 -15.87 1.73
N VAL A 132 0.97 -14.87 1.54
CA VAL A 132 1.06 -13.93 0.42
C VAL A 132 2.36 -13.14 0.49
N LEU A 133 2.70 -12.57 1.64
CA LEU A 133 3.98 -11.87 1.85
C LEU A 133 5.19 -12.79 1.70
N GLY A 134 5.10 -14.00 2.24
CA GLY A 134 6.15 -15.01 2.09
C GLY A 134 6.40 -15.37 0.63
N SER A 135 5.35 -15.58 -0.14
CA SER A 135 5.43 -15.85 -1.58
C SER A 135 6.11 -14.71 -2.34
N GLU A 136 5.77 -13.46 -2.02
CA GLU A 136 6.40 -12.29 -2.63
C GLU A 136 7.91 -12.22 -2.34
N PHE A 137 8.28 -12.50 -1.10
CA PHE A 137 9.70 -12.55 -0.73
C PHE A 137 10.47 -13.55 -1.59
N PHE A 138 9.92 -14.76 -1.79
CA PHE A 138 10.55 -15.78 -2.64
C PHE A 138 10.59 -15.39 -4.13
N LEU A 139 9.60 -14.66 -4.62
CA LEU A 139 9.56 -14.20 -6.00
C LEU A 139 10.57 -13.07 -6.28
N ASN A 140 10.79 -12.18 -5.32
CA ASN A 140 11.66 -11.03 -5.49
C ASN A 140 13.13 -11.30 -5.13
N TYR A 141 13.42 -12.30 -4.30
CA TYR A 141 14.76 -12.65 -3.88
C TYR A 141 15.20 -13.99 -4.48
N ARG A 142 16.09 -13.96 -5.46
CA ARG A 142 16.82 -15.15 -5.89
C ARG A 142 17.92 -15.45 -4.87
N PHE A 143 17.88 -16.63 -4.26
CA PHE A 143 19.00 -17.14 -3.46
C PHE A 143 20.22 -17.35 -4.36
N VAL A 144 21.13 -16.38 -4.41
CA VAL A 144 22.43 -16.57 -5.03
C VAL A 144 23.35 -17.24 -4.03
N ARG A 145 23.54 -18.53 -4.17
CA ARG A 145 24.55 -19.27 -3.42
C ARG A 145 25.91 -18.80 -3.93
N LYS A 146 26.59 -17.96 -3.14
CA LYS A 146 27.94 -17.50 -3.45
C LYS A 146 28.86 -18.73 -3.45
N HIS A 147 29.23 -19.23 -4.64
CA HIS A 147 30.27 -20.21 -4.77
C HIS A 147 31.57 -19.50 -4.39
N LYS A 148 32.19 -19.93 -3.29
CA LYS A 148 33.55 -19.55 -2.97
C LYS A 148 34.44 -20.09 -4.11
N ALA A 149 34.77 -19.24 -5.07
CA ALA A 149 35.91 -19.51 -5.93
C ALA A 149 37.12 -19.46 -5.03
N GLN A 150 37.76 -20.60 -4.92
CA GLN A 150 39.06 -20.78 -4.29
C GLN A 150 40.02 -19.74 -4.87
N GLN A 151 40.58 -18.91 -3.98
CA GLN A 151 41.86 -18.27 -4.23
C GLN A 151 42.90 -19.42 -4.22
N GLU A 152 43.37 -19.80 -5.35
CA GLU A 152 44.67 -20.45 -5.49
C GLU A 152 45.61 -19.48 -6.19
N VAL A 153 46.67 -19.14 -5.43
CA VAL A 153 48.02 -18.69 -5.76
C VAL A 153 48.16 -17.39 -6.56
#